data_f8aac0ed271a263a03c2ea6262370a3b
#
_entry.id   f8aac0ed271a263a03c2ea6262370a3b
#
_cell.length_a   1.000
_cell.length_b   1.000
_cell.length_c   1.000
_cell.angle_alpha   90.00
_cell.angle_beta   90.00
_cell.angle_gamma   90.00
#
_symmetry.space_group_name_H-M   'P 1'
#
loop_
_entity.id
_entity.type
_entity.pdbx_description
1 polymer ?
#
loop_
_entity_poly.entity_id
_entity_poly.type
_entity_poly.pdbx_seq_one_letter_code
_entity_poly.pdbx_strand_id
1 'polypeptide(L)'
;LRQGFSDWETRSTHDDYLRRIYAKTASMFVLATTAMASVCGASARQTEALREFGREFGMGFQIIDDILDFTGEQRVVGKPVGSDLRRGLITLPTLRFAETHASDPDLVCALRGECDRATYDRLIDRIRRSDAIEASRREAAGAGQRAIQALGVFPESAHRAALFGLVDEYARRVV
;
A
#
# COMPACT_ATOMS: atom_id res chain seq x y z
N LEU A 1 -28.40 18.81 -0.29
CA LEU A 1 -27.80 17.87 0.70
C LEU A 1 -27.34 16.53 0.09
N ARG A 2 -27.32 16.38 -1.27
CA ARG A 2 -26.83 15.17 -1.98
C ARG A 2 -25.49 15.37 -2.70
N GLN A 3 -24.96 16.58 -2.75
CA GLN A 3 -23.69 16.86 -3.46
C GLN A 3 -22.42 16.53 -2.68
N GLY A 4 -22.48 16.38 -1.35
CA GLY A 4 -21.30 16.07 -0.53
C GLY A 4 -20.85 14.60 -0.54
N PHE A 5 -21.71 13.66 -0.94
CA PHE A 5 -21.37 12.23 -1.00
C PHE A 5 -20.60 11.83 -2.27
N SER A 6 -20.85 12.54 -3.38
CA SER A 6 -20.21 12.20 -4.67
C SER A 6 -18.74 12.61 -4.77
N ASP A 7 -18.31 13.61 -4.00
CA ASP A 7 -16.97 14.17 -4.15
C ASP A 7 -15.86 13.34 -3.49
N TRP A 8 -16.13 12.64 -2.40
CA TRP A 8 -15.13 11.77 -1.80
C TRP A 8 -15.14 10.36 -2.46
N GLU A 9 -16.31 9.85 -2.86
CA GLU A 9 -16.41 8.61 -3.65
C GLU A 9 -15.62 8.71 -4.95
N THR A 10 -15.61 9.89 -5.59
CA THR A 10 -14.81 10.14 -6.78
C THR A 10 -13.32 10.41 -6.49
N ARG A 11 -12.95 10.83 -5.26
CA ARG A 11 -11.57 11.18 -4.89
C ARG A 11 -10.81 10.08 -4.16
N SER A 12 -11.44 9.00 -3.77
CA SER A 12 -10.85 7.95 -2.94
C SER A 12 -11.24 6.56 -3.40
N THR A 13 -11.24 6.32 -4.70
CA THR A 13 -11.42 4.97 -5.24
C THR A 13 -10.16 4.13 -5.01
N HIS A 14 -10.32 2.82 -5.06
CA HIS A 14 -9.19 1.90 -5.03
C HIS A 14 -8.18 2.19 -6.16
N ASP A 15 -8.67 2.54 -7.36
CA ASP A 15 -7.81 2.90 -8.49
C ASP A 15 -7.02 4.20 -8.23
N ASP A 16 -7.64 5.22 -7.61
CA ASP A 16 -6.95 6.45 -7.25
C ASP A 16 -5.89 6.20 -6.18
N TYR A 17 -6.18 5.31 -5.22
CA TYR A 17 -5.20 4.85 -4.26
C TYR A 17 -4.01 4.18 -4.95
N LEU A 18 -4.24 3.23 -5.85
CA LEU A 18 -3.17 2.54 -6.59
C LEU A 18 -2.33 3.50 -7.42
N ARG A 19 -2.94 4.45 -8.13
CA ARG A 19 -2.21 5.51 -8.87
C ARG A 19 -1.35 6.36 -7.96
N ARG A 20 -1.87 6.72 -6.79
CA ARG A 20 -1.15 7.54 -5.81
C ARG A 20 0.08 6.83 -5.26
N ILE A 21 -0.04 5.56 -4.83
CA ILE A 21 1.09 4.81 -4.29
C ILE A 21 2.10 4.43 -5.38
N TYR A 22 1.64 4.23 -6.61
CA TYR A 22 2.55 4.09 -7.74
C TYR A 22 3.39 5.36 -7.93
N ALA A 23 2.75 6.52 -8.03
CA ALA A 23 3.46 7.78 -8.23
C ALA A 23 4.39 8.15 -7.06
N LYS A 24 3.95 7.89 -5.82
CA LYS A 24 4.71 8.21 -4.60
C LYS A 24 5.92 7.29 -4.40
N THR A 25 5.79 6.00 -4.67
CA THR A 25 6.74 4.99 -4.22
C THR A 25 7.17 4.04 -5.33
N ALA A 26 6.23 3.33 -5.99
CA ALA A 26 6.58 2.28 -6.94
C ALA A 26 7.36 2.81 -8.17
N SER A 27 7.09 4.02 -8.63
CA SER A 27 7.81 4.66 -9.74
C SER A 27 9.32 4.77 -9.48
N MET A 28 9.74 4.96 -8.24
CA MET A 28 11.17 5.02 -7.88
C MET A 28 11.84 3.65 -8.02
N PHE A 29 11.15 2.57 -7.61
CA PHE A 29 11.64 1.21 -7.81
C PHE A 29 11.68 0.83 -9.29
N VAL A 30 10.66 1.21 -10.06
CA VAL A 30 10.64 1.05 -11.53
C VAL A 30 11.83 1.77 -12.15
N LEU A 31 12.08 3.02 -11.79
CA LEU A 31 13.21 3.78 -12.28
C LEU A 31 14.54 3.08 -11.97
N ALA A 32 14.75 2.67 -10.71
CA ALA A 32 15.98 2.02 -10.28
C ALA A 32 16.24 0.72 -11.04
N THR A 33 15.24 -0.15 -11.16
CA THR A 33 15.37 -1.44 -11.82
C THR A 33 15.56 -1.31 -13.34
N THR A 34 14.84 -0.39 -14.00
CA THR A 34 14.96 -0.18 -15.45
C THR A 34 16.23 0.55 -15.84
N ALA A 35 16.69 1.51 -15.03
CA ALA A 35 17.96 2.20 -15.26
C ALA A 35 19.13 1.20 -15.20
N MET A 36 19.15 0.33 -14.17
CA MET A 36 20.18 -0.71 -14.07
C MET A 36 20.10 -1.71 -15.22
N ALA A 37 18.91 -2.12 -15.65
CA ALA A 37 18.74 -2.97 -16.83
C ALA A 37 19.39 -2.35 -18.06
N SER A 38 19.15 -1.05 -18.30
CA SER A 38 19.74 -0.32 -19.42
C SER A 38 21.27 -0.24 -19.35
N VAL A 39 21.81 0.07 -18.17
CA VAL A 39 23.27 0.17 -17.96
C VAL A 39 23.96 -1.19 -18.18
N CYS A 40 23.30 -2.28 -17.78
CA CYS A 40 23.83 -3.63 -17.93
C CYS A 40 23.59 -4.24 -19.34
N GLY A 41 22.98 -3.52 -20.27
CA GLY A 41 22.70 -4.06 -21.61
C GLY A 41 21.68 -5.19 -21.61
N ALA A 42 20.73 -5.18 -20.67
CA ALA A 42 19.70 -6.22 -20.58
C ALA A 42 18.82 -6.24 -21.84
N SER A 43 18.36 -7.42 -22.23
CA SER A 43 17.41 -7.57 -23.32
C SER A 43 16.06 -6.89 -22.98
N ALA A 44 15.25 -6.58 -23.99
CA ALA A 44 13.92 -5.98 -23.80
C ALA A 44 13.04 -6.82 -22.84
N ARG A 45 13.09 -8.15 -22.96
CA ARG A 45 12.38 -9.09 -22.08
C ARG A 45 12.84 -8.98 -20.62
N GLN A 46 14.14 -8.87 -20.40
CA GLN A 46 14.71 -8.72 -19.05
C GLN A 46 14.39 -7.34 -18.46
N THR A 47 14.46 -6.30 -19.27
CA THR A 47 14.10 -4.94 -18.88
C THR A 47 12.64 -4.84 -18.44
N GLU A 48 11.72 -5.47 -19.20
CA GLU A 48 10.30 -5.49 -18.84
C GLU A 48 10.05 -6.29 -17.55
N ALA A 49 10.72 -7.42 -17.37
CA ALA A 49 10.65 -8.20 -16.14
C ALA A 49 11.12 -7.40 -14.91
N LEU A 50 12.20 -6.63 -15.04
CA LEU A 50 12.70 -5.76 -13.97
C LEU A 50 11.79 -4.55 -13.74
N ARG A 51 11.15 -4.02 -14.79
CA ARG A 51 10.11 -2.99 -14.65
C ARG A 51 8.94 -3.49 -13.83
N GLU A 52 8.43 -4.68 -14.17
CA GLU A 52 7.30 -5.29 -13.47
C GLU A 52 7.66 -5.65 -12.03
N PHE A 53 8.85 -6.22 -11.79
CA PHE A 53 9.35 -6.43 -10.44
C PHE A 53 9.37 -5.13 -9.63
N GLY A 54 9.95 -4.06 -10.16
CA GLY A 54 10.02 -2.76 -9.47
C GLY A 54 8.63 -2.20 -9.16
N ARG A 55 7.69 -2.33 -10.11
CA ARG A 55 6.31 -1.91 -9.93
C ARG A 55 5.63 -2.66 -8.79
N GLU A 56 5.61 -3.97 -8.86
CA GLU A 56 4.90 -4.82 -7.91
C GLU A 56 5.55 -4.78 -6.52
N PHE A 57 6.88 -4.80 -6.46
CA PHE A 57 7.61 -4.62 -5.21
C PHE A 57 7.27 -3.29 -4.54
N GLY A 58 7.32 -2.19 -5.28
CA GLY A 58 7.04 -0.85 -4.74
C GLY A 58 5.59 -0.67 -4.30
N MET A 59 4.63 -1.27 -5.05
CA MET A 59 3.22 -1.29 -4.65
C MET A 59 3.02 -2.05 -3.35
N GLY A 60 3.53 -3.27 -3.24
CA GLY A 60 3.44 -4.09 -2.03
C GLY A 60 4.11 -3.41 -0.84
N PHE A 61 5.29 -2.82 -1.05
CA PHE A 61 6.01 -2.07 -0.01
C PHE A 61 5.18 -0.91 0.55
N GLN A 62 4.53 -0.11 -0.31
CA GLN A 62 3.71 1.01 0.15
C GLN A 62 2.44 0.54 0.86
N ILE A 63 1.80 -0.54 0.38
CA ILE A 63 0.64 -1.12 1.07
C ILE A 63 1.01 -1.56 2.49
N ILE A 64 2.18 -2.18 2.67
CA ILE A 64 2.68 -2.56 3.99
C ILE A 64 2.92 -1.33 4.89
N ASP A 65 3.52 -0.28 4.35
CA ASP A 65 3.71 0.98 5.09
C ASP A 65 2.38 1.57 5.58
N ASP A 66 1.35 1.56 4.72
CA ASP A 66 0.00 2.02 5.04
C ASP A 66 -0.70 1.12 6.10
N ILE A 67 -0.44 -0.19 6.10
CA ILE A 67 -0.92 -1.12 7.15
C ILE A 67 -0.22 -0.80 8.47
N LEU A 68 1.09 -0.56 8.45
CA LEU A 68 1.87 -0.25 9.66
C LEU A 68 1.43 1.06 10.32
N ASP A 69 0.91 2.03 9.56
CA ASP A 69 0.31 3.24 10.14
C ASP A 69 -0.87 2.91 11.08
N PHE A 70 -1.60 1.82 10.83
CA PHE A 70 -2.67 1.34 11.70
C PHE A 70 -2.20 0.35 12.77
N THR A 71 -1.24 -0.53 12.48
CA THR A 71 -0.87 -1.67 13.33
C THR A 71 0.41 -1.48 14.11
N GLY A 72 1.27 -0.54 13.70
CA GLY A 72 2.54 -0.27 14.34
C GLY A 72 2.39 0.24 15.78
N GLU A 73 3.32 -0.15 16.65
CA GLU A 73 3.39 0.40 17.99
C GLU A 73 3.94 1.84 17.94
N GLN A 74 3.23 2.77 18.57
CA GLN A 74 3.62 4.19 18.64
C GLN A 74 5.05 4.40 19.13
N ARG A 75 5.56 3.53 20.01
CA ARG A 75 6.93 3.57 20.54
C ARG A 75 8.00 3.24 19.50
N VAL A 76 7.65 2.41 18.50
CA VAL A 76 8.57 1.94 17.46
C VAL A 76 8.53 2.87 16.25
N VAL A 77 7.34 3.35 15.88
CA VAL A 77 7.12 4.17 14.68
C VAL A 77 7.35 5.67 14.95
N GLY A 78 7.32 6.09 16.22
CA GLY A 78 7.51 7.51 16.61
C GLY A 78 6.37 8.45 16.20
N LYS A 79 5.28 7.91 15.61
CA LYS A 79 4.09 8.65 15.17
C LYS A 79 2.83 8.08 15.82
N PRO A 80 1.78 8.89 16.02
CA PRO A 80 0.48 8.38 16.45
C PRO A 80 -0.07 7.38 15.44
N VAL A 81 -0.69 6.31 15.93
CA VAL A 81 -1.38 5.32 15.07
C VAL A 81 -2.49 6.00 14.27
N GLY A 82 -2.63 5.62 12.98
CA GLY A 82 -3.60 6.21 12.07
C GLY A 82 -3.28 7.66 11.69
N SER A 83 -2.00 8.01 11.65
CA SER A 83 -1.56 9.38 11.35
C SER A 83 -1.99 9.85 9.96
N ASP A 84 -2.05 8.96 9.00
CA ASP A 84 -2.47 9.27 7.63
C ASP A 84 -3.96 9.61 7.57
N LEU A 85 -4.81 8.80 8.20
CA LEU A 85 -6.24 9.07 8.28
C LEU A 85 -6.54 10.42 8.97
N ARG A 86 -5.82 10.73 10.05
CA ARG A 86 -5.95 12.02 10.76
C ARG A 86 -5.57 13.23 9.92
N ARG A 87 -4.73 13.05 8.91
CA ARG A 87 -4.33 14.07 7.93
C ARG A 87 -5.25 14.11 6.70
N GLY A 88 -6.32 13.31 6.70
CA GLY A 88 -7.24 13.20 5.58
C GLY A 88 -6.72 12.33 4.42
N LEU A 89 -5.65 11.56 4.64
CA LEU A 89 -5.12 10.64 3.64
C LEU A 89 -5.82 9.27 3.79
N ILE A 90 -6.62 8.92 2.79
CA ILE A 90 -7.32 7.65 2.75
C ILE A 90 -6.39 6.60 2.16
N THR A 91 -6.06 5.58 2.97
CA THR A 91 -5.18 4.47 2.57
C THR A 91 -5.97 3.17 2.49
N LEU A 92 -5.33 2.09 2.01
CA LEU A 92 -6.00 0.83 1.70
C LEU A 92 -6.81 0.26 2.87
N PRO A 93 -6.32 0.23 4.14
CA PRO A 93 -7.13 -0.26 5.25
C PRO A 93 -8.44 0.51 5.43
N THR A 94 -8.42 1.84 5.25
CA THR A 94 -9.64 2.65 5.32
C THR A 94 -10.60 2.36 4.16
N LEU A 95 -10.08 2.18 2.94
CA LEU A 95 -10.89 1.81 1.77
C LEU A 95 -11.56 0.45 1.96
N ARG A 96 -10.81 -0.56 2.43
CA ARG A 96 -11.34 -1.90 2.72
C ARG A 96 -12.39 -1.88 3.83
N PHE A 97 -12.22 -1.07 4.85
CA PHE A 97 -13.23 -0.86 5.88
C PHE A 97 -14.50 -0.21 5.31
N ALA A 98 -14.35 0.78 4.43
CA ALA A 98 -15.47 1.48 3.80
C ALA A 98 -16.34 0.57 2.92
N GLU A 99 -15.77 -0.47 2.29
CA GLU A 99 -16.53 -1.44 1.45
C GLU A 99 -17.70 -2.10 2.21
N THR A 100 -17.56 -2.31 3.51
CA THR A 100 -18.57 -2.95 4.35
C THR A 100 -19.24 -2.00 5.35
N HIS A 101 -18.71 -0.78 5.51
CA HIS A 101 -19.14 0.20 6.51
C HIS A 101 -19.37 1.60 5.90
N ALA A 102 -19.83 1.69 4.65
CA ALA A 102 -19.96 2.97 3.93
C ALA A 102 -20.84 4.02 4.65
N SER A 103 -21.84 3.60 5.41
CA SER A 103 -22.74 4.48 6.16
C SER A 103 -22.31 4.72 7.62
N ASP A 104 -21.11 4.30 8.00
CA ASP A 104 -20.61 4.48 9.36
C ASP A 104 -20.42 5.96 9.67
N PRO A 105 -21.01 6.51 10.76
CA PRO A 105 -20.95 7.93 11.06
C PRO A 105 -19.54 8.45 11.33
N ASP A 106 -18.69 7.65 12.02
CA ASP A 106 -17.31 8.04 12.32
C ASP A 106 -16.47 8.05 11.02
N LEU A 107 -16.71 7.08 10.11
CA LEU A 107 -16.06 7.06 8.80
C LEU A 107 -16.46 8.26 7.95
N VAL A 108 -17.77 8.55 7.85
CA VAL A 108 -18.28 9.70 7.08
C VAL A 108 -17.72 11.00 7.63
N CYS A 109 -17.66 11.14 8.95
CA CYS A 109 -17.06 12.29 9.62
C CYS A 109 -15.58 12.45 9.26
N ALA A 110 -14.79 11.34 9.33
CA ALA A 110 -13.36 11.33 9.02
C ALA A 110 -13.08 11.70 7.56
N LEU A 111 -13.91 11.20 6.63
CA LEU A 111 -13.79 11.51 5.20
C LEU A 111 -14.07 12.98 4.88
N ARG A 112 -14.86 13.66 5.71
CA ARG A 112 -15.11 15.10 5.60
C ARG A 112 -14.04 15.96 6.29
N GLY A 113 -13.17 15.35 7.09
CA GLY A 113 -12.19 16.08 7.88
C GLY A 113 -12.77 16.87 9.04
N GLU A 114 -13.95 16.51 9.51
CA GLU A 114 -14.74 17.24 10.52
C GLU A 114 -14.69 16.59 11.90
N CYS A 115 -13.95 15.48 12.06
CA CYS A 115 -13.90 14.71 13.28
C CYS A 115 -13.03 15.35 14.37
N ASP A 116 -13.48 15.19 15.62
CA ASP A 116 -12.62 15.37 16.78
C ASP A 116 -11.64 14.19 16.95
N ARG A 117 -10.67 14.38 17.85
CA ARG A 117 -9.64 13.37 18.12
C ARG A 117 -10.23 12.06 18.62
N ALA A 118 -11.26 12.10 19.47
CA ALA A 118 -11.86 10.91 20.04
C ALA A 118 -12.57 10.06 18.99
N THR A 119 -13.22 10.69 18.01
CA THR A 119 -13.85 10.03 16.87
C THR A 119 -12.82 9.35 15.98
N TYR A 120 -11.68 10.01 15.68
CA TYR A 120 -10.58 9.36 14.97
C TYR A 120 -10.02 8.16 15.76
N ASP A 121 -9.83 8.28 17.08
CA ASP A 121 -9.31 7.17 17.91
C ASP A 121 -10.24 5.96 17.84
N ARG A 122 -11.56 6.14 17.97
CA ARG A 122 -12.55 5.06 17.84
C ARG A 122 -12.53 4.41 16.45
N LEU A 123 -12.53 5.23 15.40
CA LEU A 123 -12.54 4.74 14.01
C LEU A 123 -11.26 3.92 13.71
N ILE A 124 -10.10 4.43 14.07
CA ILE A 124 -8.82 3.74 13.88
C ILE A 124 -8.81 2.40 14.61
N ASP A 125 -9.28 2.34 15.86
CA ASP A 125 -9.35 1.09 16.62
C ASP A 125 -10.30 0.07 15.97
N ARG A 126 -11.42 0.52 15.42
CA ARG A 126 -12.35 -0.35 14.67
C ARG A 126 -11.76 -0.85 13.36
N ILE A 127 -11.08 -0.01 12.58
CA ILE A 127 -10.37 -0.44 11.36
C ILE A 127 -9.32 -1.49 11.72
N ARG A 128 -8.53 -1.27 12.77
CA ARG A 128 -7.50 -2.22 13.24
C ARG A 128 -8.04 -3.61 13.57
N ARG A 129 -9.26 -3.68 14.13
CA ARG A 129 -9.90 -4.93 14.57
C ARG A 129 -10.77 -5.58 13.49
N SER A 130 -10.95 -4.91 12.36
CA SER A 130 -11.75 -5.42 11.26
C SER A 130 -10.93 -6.28 10.29
N ASP A 131 -11.64 -6.95 9.38
CA ASP A 131 -11.02 -7.72 8.28
C ASP A 131 -10.29 -6.85 7.26
N ALA A 132 -10.40 -5.51 7.37
CA ALA A 132 -9.76 -4.55 6.45
C ALA A 132 -8.23 -4.67 6.46
N ILE A 133 -7.64 -4.89 7.63
CA ILE A 133 -6.19 -5.09 7.77
C ILE A 133 -5.75 -6.35 7.03
N GLU A 134 -6.45 -7.47 7.25
CA GLU A 134 -6.13 -8.74 6.63
C GLU A 134 -6.40 -8.72 5.10
N ALA A 135 -7.44 -8.04 4.65
CA ALA A 135 -7.69 -7.80 3.23
C ALA A 135 -6.54 -7.01 2.58
N SER A 136 -6.04 -5.99 3.27
CA SER A 136 -4.89 -5.20 2.81
C SER A 136 -3.59 -6.03 2.77
N ARG A 137 -3.37 -6.91 3.77
CA ARG A 137 -2.23 -7.85 3.78
C ARG A 137 -2.26 -8.80 2.59
N ARG A 138 -3.43 -9.36 2.25
CA ARG A 138 -3.59 -10.22 1.08
C ARG A 138 -3.25 -9.50 -0.21
N GLU A 139 -3.62 -8.24 -0.35
CA GLU A 139 -3.28 -7.45 -1.52
C GLU A 139 -1.77 -7.19 -1.64
N ALA A 140 -1.11 -6.83 -0.53
CA ALA A 140 0.34 -6.69 -0.48
C ALA A 140 1.07 -8.00 -0.81
N ALA A 141 0.60 -9.14 -0.26
CA ALA A 141 1.15 -10.46 -0.57
C ALA A 141 0.98 -10.81 -2.05
N GLY A 142 -0.17 -10.50 -2.66
CA GLY A 142 -0.41 -10.66 -4.08
C GLY A 142 0.58 -9.87 -4.95
N ALA A 143 0.86 -8.63 -4.58
CA ALA A 143 1.88 -7.81 -5.23
C ALA A 143 3.27 -8.45 -5.10
N GLY A 144 3.64 -8.94 -3.91
CA GLY A 144 4.89 -9.67 -3.69
C GLY A 144 5.03 -10.91 -4.56
N GLN A 145 3.96 -11.70 -4.69
CA GLN A 145 3.96 -12.88 -5.56
C GLN A 145 4.17 -12.49 -7.04
N ARG A 146 3.51 -11.43 -7.53
CA ARG A 146 3.71 -10.94 -8.90
C ARG A 146 5.13 -10.42 -9.12
N ALA A 147 5.71 -9.75 -8.11
CA ALA A 147 7.12 -9.32 -8.16
C ALA A 147 8.07 -10.53 -8.31
N ILE A 148 7.89 -11.58 -7.52
CA ILE A 148 8.69 -12.82 -7.61
C ILE A 148 8.50 -13.47 -8.98
N GLN A 149 7.28 -13.58 -9.48
CA GLN A 149 6.97 -14.17 -10.78
C GLN A 149 7.65 -13.43 -11.94
N ALA A 150 7.71 -12.10 -11.89
CA ALA A 150 8.37 -11.28 -12.90
C ALA A 150 9.86 -11.67 -13.07
N LEU A 151 10.53 -12.07 -12.00
CA LEU A 151 11.93 -12.50 -12.04
C LEU A 151 12.16 -13.91 -12.61
N GLY A 152 11.10 -14.62 -13.00
CA GLY A 152 11.18 -15.96 -13.59
C GLY A 152 11.94 -16.03 -14.93
N VAL A 153 12.19 -14.91 -15.60
CA VAL A 153 13.00 -14.84 -16.83
C VAL A 153 14.50 -14.95 -16.59
N PHE A 154 14.93 -14.76 -15.35
CA PHE A 154 16.33 -14.83 -14.96
C PHE A 154 16.69 -16.22 -14.44
N PRO A 155 17.92 -16.72 -14.71
CA PRO A 155 18.38 -17.97 -14.14
C PRO A 155 18.49 -17.87 -12.61
N GLU A 156 18.52 -19.00 -11.96
CA GLU A 156 18.80 -19.07 -10.53
C GLU A 156 20.19 -18.50 -10.23
N SER A 157 20.23 -17.60 -9.25
CA SER A 157 21.48 -16.95 -8.83
C SER A 157 21.32 -16.35 -7.43
N ALA A 158 22.44 -16.06 -6.77
CA ALA A 158 22.45 -15.35 -5.50
C ALA A 158 21.78 -13.98 -5.60
N HIS A 159 21.91 -13.29 -6.73
CA HIS A 159 21.27 -11.98 -6.95
C HIS A 159 19.75 -12.09 -7.07
N ARG A 160 19.24 -13.10 -7.80
CA ARG A 160 17.80 -13.38 -7.87
C ARG A 160 17.24 -13.74 -6.48
N ALA A 161 17.97 -14.59 -5.73
CA ALA A 161 17.58 -14.95 -4.36
C ALA A 161 17.57 -13.73 -3.43
N ALA A 162 18.52 -12.80 -3.58
CA ALA A 162 18.54 -11.56 -2.81
C ALA A 162 17.30 -10.69 -3.09
N LEU A 163 16.85 -10.58 -4.36
CA LEU A 163 15.62 -9.87 -4.70
C LEU A 163 14.36 -10.52 -4.09
N PHE A 164 14.31 -11.86 -4.04
CA PHE A 164 13.26 -12.59 -3.32
C PHE A 164 13.28 -12.27 -1.82
N GLY A 165 14.48 -12.25 -1.22
CA GLY A 165 14.66 -11.89 0.18
C GLY A 165 14.12 -10.49 0.52
N LEU A 166 14.20 -9.52 -0.40
CA LEU A 166 13.60 -8.19 -0.20
C LEU A 166 12.07 -8.25 -0.13
N VAL A 167 11.44 -9.10 -0.95
CA VAL A 167 9.98 -9.31 -0.91
C VAL A 167 9.58 -9.97 0.40
N ASP A 168 10.31 -11.00 0.84
CA ASP A 168 10.05 -11.69 2.11
C ASP A 168 10.22 -10.73 3.31
N GLU A 169 11.22 -9.86 3.25
CA GLU A 169 11.51 -8.92 4.33
C GLU A 169 10.37 -7.93 4.55
N TYR A 170 9.82 -7.30 3.49
CA TYR A 170 8.70 -6.39 3.72
C TYR A 170 7.44 -7.13 4.20
N ALA A 171 7.23 -8.37 3.73
CA ALA A 171 6.09 -9.18 4.15
C ALA A 171 6.13 -9.52 5.65
N ARG A 172 7.33 -9.75 6.22
CA ARG A 172 7.52 -10.02 7.65
C ARG A 172 7.22 -8.83 8.56
N ARG A 173 7.26 -7.60 8.04
CA ARG A 173 7.06 -6.39 8.85
C ARG A 173 5.64 -6.23 9.39
N VAL A 174 4.69 -6.99 8.92
CA VAL A 174 3.26 -6.92 9.30
C VAL A 174 2.70 -8.22 9.92
N VAL A 175 3.57 -9.17 10.22
CA VAL A 175 3.20 -10.43 10.92
C VAL A 175 3.22 -10.23 12.43
#